data_26076e2b4bb1f674093c7e6f463d3f20
#
_entry.id   26076e2b4bb1f674093c7e6f463d3f20
#
_cell.length_a   1.000
_cell.length_b   1.000
_cell.length_c   1.000
_cell.angle_alpha   90.00
_cell.angle_beta   90.00
_cell.angle_gamma   90.00
#
_symmetry.space_group_name_H-M   'P 1'
#
loop_
_entity.id
_entity.type
_entity.pdbx_description
1 polymer ?
#
loop_
_entity_poly.entity_id
_entity_poly.type
_entity_poly.pdbx_seq_one_letter_code
_entity_poly.pdbx_strand_id
1 'polypeptide(L)'
;NIISGKRQAIIEGNADITIGGRHKIYINKDGQEGNHYDIQIGQNASVNIQVDKGDMNVVLKDGKMNTNVAGDYNMKVGGDMNIDVRGNLNETVSKDKTSNTTGNVIHRGARIDLNP
;
A
#
# COMPACT_ATOMS: atom_id res chain seq x y z
N ASN A 1 -14.90 -28.27 -1.45
CA ASN A 1 -14.18 -28.79 -2.63
C ASN A 1 -12.68 -28.62 -2.45
N ILE A 2 -11.97 -29.70 -2.66
CA ILE A 2 -10.50 -29.68 -2.71
C ILE A 2 -10.11 -29.83 -4.17
N ILE A 3 -9.36 -28.86 -4.68
CA ILE A 3 -8.82 -28.90 -6.05
C ILE A 3 -7.31 -29.02 -5.92
N SER A 4 -6.77 -30.14 -6.32
CA SER A 4 -5.34 -30.35 -6.46
C SER A 4 -4.91 -30.03 -7.89
N GLY A 5 -3.82 -29.29 -8.06
CA GLY A 5 -3.32 -28.87 -9.34
C GLY A 5 -3.83 -27.48 -9.77
N LYS A 6 -3.76 -27.19 -11.06
CA LYS A 6 -4.09 -25.89 -11.63
C LYS A 6 -5.60 -25.69 -11.81
N ARG A 7 -6.10 -24.54 -11.38
CA ARG A 7 -7.44 -24.07 -11.72
C ARG A 7 -7.34 -22.77 -12.51
N GLN A 8 -8.09 -22.68 -13.59
CA GLN A 8 -8.20 -21.47 -14.40
C GLN A 8 -9.68 -21.15 -14.64
N ALA A 9 -10.08 -19.91 -14.45
CA ALA A 9 -11.39 -19.40 -14.82
C ALA A 9 -11.23 -18.15 -15.68
N ILE A 10 -11.94 -18.08 -16.80
CA ILE A 10 -12.00 -16.93 -17.71
C ILE A 10 -13.44 -16.43 -17.70
N ILE A 11 -13.63 -15.15 -17.36
CA ILE A 11 -14.95 -14.51 -17.34
C ILE A 11 -14.88 -13.33 -18.32
N GLU A 12 -15.61 -13.43 -19.43
CA GLU A 12 -15.61 -12.40 -20.47
C GLU A 12 -16.53 -11.22 -20.15
N GLY A 13 -17.45 -11.40 -19.22
CA GLY A 13 -18.36 -10.36 -18.75
C GLY A 13 -18.04 -9.93 -17.31
N ASN A 14 -19.07 -9.48 -16.61
CA ASN A 14 -18.95 -9.07 -15.21
C ASN A 14 -18.87 -10.28 -14.26
N ALA A 15 -18.13 -10.14 -13.18
CA ALA A 15 -18.13 -11.07 -12.08
C ALA A 15 -18.37 -10.32 -10.78
N ASP A 16 -19.51 -10.53 -10.14
CA ASP A 16 -19.88 -9.93 -8.88
C ASP A 16 -19.82 -10.98 -7.76
N ILE A 17 -19.06 -10.71 -6.71
CA ILE A 17 -18.92 -11.59 -5.55
C ILE A 17 -19.34 -10.82 -4.31
N THR A 18 -20.39 -11.30 -3.63
CA THR A 18 -20.88 -10.74 -2.36
C THR A 18 -20.69 -11.78 -1.26
N ILE A 19 -19.99 -11.41 -0.20
CA ILE A 19 -19.71 -12.30 0.92
C ILE A 19 -20.24 -11.64 2.20
N GLY A 20 -21.24 -12.25 2.81
CA GLY A 20 -21.85 -11.76 4.04
C GLY A 20 -21.05 -12.06 5.30
N GLY A 21 -20.03 -12.89 5.20
CA GLY A 21 -19.15 -13.26 6.30
C GLY A 21 -17.69 -13.03 5.96
N ARG A 22 -16.83 -13.93 6.41
CA ARG A 22 -15.38 -13.82 6.22
C ARG A 22 -14.94 -14.39 4.87
N HIS A 23 -14.10 -13.64 4.15
CA HIS A 23 -13.33 -14.17 3.01
C HIS A 23 -11.83 -14.20 3.39
N LYS A 24 -11.20 -15.34 3.22
CA LYS A 24 -9.77 -15.53 3.47
C LYS A 24 -9.08 -16.16 2.27
N ILE A 25 -8.01 -15.52 1.81
CA ILE A 25 -7.11 -16.07 0.79
C ILE A 25 -5.76 -16.36 1.44
N TYR A 26 -5.26 -17.58 1.26
CA TYR A 26 -3.98 -18.03 1.79
C TYR A 26 -3.12 -18.53 0.65
N ILE A 27 -2.03 -17.83 0.33
CA ILE A 27 -1.12 -18.19 -0.74
C ILE A 27 0.18 -18.71 -0.15
N ASN A 28 0.70 -19.80 -0.71
CA ASN A 28 2.02 -20.37 -0.37
C ASN A 28 2.21 -20.71 1.10
N LYS A 29 1.21 -21.30 1.75
CA LYS A 29 1.28 -21.65 3.17
C LYS A 29 2.46 -22.58 3.52
N ASP A 30 2.99 -23.34 2.53
CA ASP A 30 4.08 -24.28 2.71
C ASP A 30 5.47 -23.68 2.42
N GLY A 31 5.55 -22.38 2.09
CA GLY A 31 6.80 -21.64 1.98
C GLY A 31 7.66 -21.93 0.75
N GLN A 32 7.10 -22.48 -0.33
CA GLN A 32 7.83 -22.72 -1.57
C GLN A 32 8.11 -21.41 -2.32
N GLU A 33 9.28 -21.33 -2.98
CA GLU A 33 9.64 -20.16 -3.78
C GLU A 33 8.83 -20.08 -5.10
N GLY A 34 8.69 -18.86 -5.64
CA GLY A 34 8.07 -18.60 -6.93
C GLY A 34 6.53 -18.52 -6.92
N ASN A 35 5.88 -18.61 -5.76
CA ASN A 35 4.43 -18.48 -5.64
C ASN A 35 4.04 -17.06 -5.27
N HIS A 36 3.05 -16.50 -5.98
CA HIS A 36 2.63 -15.12 -5.84
C HIS A 36 1.11 -14.97 -5.84
N TYR A 37 0.64 -13.85 -5.32
CA TYR A 37 -0.71 -13.36 -5.53
C TYR A 37 -0.62 -12.09 -6.40
N ASP A 38 -1.01 -12.19 -7.67
CA ASP A 38 -0.90 -11.11 -8.64
C ASP A 38 -2.29 -10.53 -8.94
N ILE A 39 -2.42 -9.21 -8.83
CA ILE A 39 -3.58 -8.45 -9.26
C ILE A 39 -3.13 -7.50 -10.36
N GLN A 40 -3.68 -7.65 -11.56
CA GLN A 40 -3.40 -6.79 -12.70
C GLN A 40 -4.69 -6.18 -13.23
N ILE A 41 -4.72 -4.85 -13.29
CA ILE A 41 -5.85 -4.08 -13.80
C ILE A 41 -5.41 -3.41 -15.10
N GLY A 42 -6.17 -3.61 -16.15
CA GLY A 42 -5.83 -3.12 -17.49
C GLY A 42 -6.08 -1.63 -17.67
N GLN A 43 -5.98 -1.18 -18.93
CA GLN A 43 -6.16 0.22 -19.31
C GLN A 43 -7.59 0.70 -19.05
N ASN A 44 -7.74 1.97 -18.71
CA ASN A 44 -9.03 2.63 -18.46
C ASN A 44 -9.88 1.96 -17.36
N ALA A 45 -9.24 1.27 -16.44
CA ALA A 45 -9.86 0.62 -15.29
C ALA A 45 -9.18 1.03 -14.00
N SER A 46 -9.84 0.86 -12.87
CA SER A 46 -9.38 1.30 -11.56
C SER A 46 -9.50 0.21 -10.51
N VAL A 47 -8.70 0.30 -9.45
CA VAL A 47 -8.89 -0.46 -8.22
C VAL A 47 -9.47 0.47 -7.16
N ASN A 48 -10.62 0.10 -6.60
CA ASN A 48 -11.24 0.83 -5.51
C ASN A 48 -11.32 -0.07 -4.28
N ILE A 49 -10.74 0.38 -3.17
CA ILE A 49 -10.80 -0.29 -1.88
C ILE A 49 -11.43 0.68 -0.89
N GLN A 50 -12.56 0.30 -0.30
CA GLN A 50 -13.27 1.10 0.68
C GLN A 50 -13.58 0.28 1.92
N VAL A 51 -13.23 0.80 3.09
CA VAL A 51 -13.61 0.28 4.40
C VAL A 51 -14.48 1.31 5.08
N ASP A 52 -15.78 1.04 5.21
CA ASP A 52 -16.74 2.01 5.74
C ASP A 52 -16.53 2.25 7.24
N LYS A 53 -16.25 1.18 7.98
CA LYS A 53 -16.04 1.26 9.42
C LYS A 53 -15.11 0.11 9.85
N GLY A 54 -13.99 0.44 10.42
CA GLY A 54 -12.95 -0.51 10.81
C GLY A 54 -11.58 -0.09 10.26
N ASP A 55 -10.64 -1.01 10.24
CA ASP A 55 -9.24 -0.75 9.93
C ASP A 55 -8.81 -1.44 8.63
N MET A 56 -7.80 -0.88 7.99
CA MET A 56 -7.04 -1.53 6.94
C MET A 56 -5.61 -1.76 7.44
N ASN A 57 -5.18 -3.02 7.52
CA ASN A 57 -3.86 -3.40 8.00
C ASN A 57 -3.03 -4.02 6.88
N VAL A 58 -1.82 -3.50 6.66
CA VAL A 58 -0.83 -4.06 5.74
C VAL A 58 0.44 -4.35 6.55
N VAL A 59 0.85 -5.61 6.60
CA VAL A 59 2.03 -6.06 7.36
C VAL A 59 2.95 -6.84 6.45
N LEU A 60 4.20 -6.38 6.33
CA LEU A 60 5.31 -7.09 5.70
C LEU A 60 6.29 -7.49 6.81
N LYS A 61 6.35 -8.78 7.14
CA LYS A 61 7.24 -9.27 8.22
C LYS A 61 8.69 -9.25 7.80
N ASP A 62 8.94 -9.45 6.52
CA ASP A 62 10.24 -9.41 5.88
C ASP A 62 10.07 -8.96 4.43
N GLY A 63 11.07 -8.33 3.84
CA GLY A 63 11.01 -7.84 2.47
C GLY A 63 10.72 -6.34 2.37
N LYS A 64 10.30 -5.90 1.20
CA LYS A 64 10.16 -4.48 0.83
C LYS A 64 8.75 -4.19 0.34
N MET A 65 8.27 -2.99 0.61
CA MET A 65 7.08 -2.44 -0.02
C MET A 65 7.50 -1.38 -1.04
N ASN A 66 7.17 -1.60 -2.31
CA ASN A 66 7.47 -0.68 -3.41
C ASN A 66 6.19 -0.06 -3.93
N THR A 67 6.15 1.26 -4.00
CA THR A 67 5.03 2.02 -4.56
C THR A 67 5.57 2.96 -5.63
N ASN A 68 5.09 2.84 -6.86
CA ASN A 68 5.46 3.69 -7.98
C ASN A 68 4.19 4.30 -8.59
N VAL A 69 4.11 5.62 -8.61
CA VAL A 69 2.97 6.38 -9.11
C VAL A 69 3.47 7.34 -10.17
N ALA A 70 3.07 7.15 -11.43
CA ALA A 70 3.48 8.00 -12.54
C ALA A 70 2.83 9.39 -12.51
N GLY A 71 1.62 9.49 -11.97
CA GLY A 71 0.89 10.75 -11.80
C GLY A 71 1.00 11.27 -10.37
N ASP A 72 -0.05 11.91 -9.88
CA ASP A 72 -0.10 12.47 -8.54
C ASP A 72 -0.32 11.39 -7.48
N TYR A 73 0.31 11.56 -6.33
CA TYR A 73 0.03 10.78 -5.14
C TYR A 73 -0.63 11.67 -4.08
N ASN A 74 -1.89 11.38 -3.74
CA ASN A 74 -2.66 12.16 -2.78
C ASN A 74 -2.92 11.35 -1.51
N MET A 75 -2.56 11.91 -0.36
CA MET A 75 -2.83 11.33 0.96
C MET A 75 -3.53 12.33 1.84
N LYS A 76 -4.67 11.95 2.41
CA LYS A 76 -5.43 12.77 3.37
C LYS A 76 -5.65 11.95 4.64
N VAL A 77 -5.24 12.50 5.78
CA VAL A 77 -5.36 11.87 7.09
C VAL A 77 -6.18 12.78 7.99
N GLY A 78 -7.32 12.30 8.47
CA GLY A 78 -8.22 13.07 9.34
C GLY A 78 -7.78 13.15 10.80
N GLY A 79 -6.90 12.25 11.23
CA GLY A 79 -6.29 12.23 12.56
C GLY A 79 -4.78 12.41 12.49
N ASP A 80 -4.04 11.65 13.25
CA ASP A 80 -2.59 11.71 13.31
C ASP A 80 -1.93 10.86 12.22
N MET A 81 -0.82 11.31 11.69
CA MET A 81 0.07 10.54 10.83
C MET A 81 1.40 10.28 11.54
N ASN A 82 1.74 9.02 11.76
CA ASN A 82 2.97 8.60 12.43
C ASN A 82 3.89 7.87 11.46
N ILE A 83 5.14 8.32 11.38
CA ILE A 83 6.19 7.71 10.55
C ILE A 83 7.37 7.37 11.46
N ASP A 84 7.72 6.10 11.57
CA ASP A 84 8.89 5.62 12.32
C ASP A 84 9.82 4.87 11.36
N VAL A 85 11.04 5.38 11.18
CA VAL A 85 12.06 4.83 10.29
C VAL A 85 13.33 4.56 11.08
N ARG A 86 13.70 3.29 11.22
CA ARG A 86 14.92 2.89 11.95
C ARG A 86 16.21 3.16 11.19
N GLY A 87 16.14 3.22 9.87
CA GLY A 87 17.26 3.59 9.01
C GLY A 87 17.18 5.06 8.60
N ASN A 88 17.51 5.35 7.36
CA ASN A 88 17.47 6.69 6.80
C ASN A 88 16.11 6.98 6.16
N LEU A 89 15.59 8.17 6.35
CA LEU A 89 14.49 8.72 5.58
C LEU A 89 15.06 9.67 4.52
N ASN A 90 14.91 9.32 3.24
CA ASN A 90 15.39 10.12 2.12
C ASN A 90 14.21 10.70 1.35
N GLU A 91 14.19 11.99 1.16
CA GLU A 91 13.22 12.70 0.33
C GLU A 91 13.95 13.49 -0.75
N THR A 92 13.52 13.34 -2.01
CA THR A 92 14.02 14.16 -3.13
C THR A 92 12.84 14.78 -3.85
N VAL A 93 12.83 16.10 -3.94
CA VAL A 93 11.80 16.89 -4.60
C VAL A 93 12.46 17.75 -5.67
N SER A 94 12.09 17.57 -6.93
CA SER A 94 12.71 18.29 -8.06
C SER A 94 12.29 19.75 -8.19
N LYS A 95 11.18 20.12 -7.56
CA LYS A 95 10.65 21.49 -7.52
C LYS A 95 10.47 21.92 -6.07
N ASP A 96 9.43 22.63 -5.77
CA ASP A 96 9.19 23.18 -4.45
C ASP A 96 8.68 22.12 -3.47
N LYS A 97 9.17 22.15 -2.25
CA LYS A 97 8.60 21.44 -1.11
C LYS A 97 7.98 22.44 -0.16
N THR A 98 6.67 22.36 0.02
CA THR A 98 5.91 23.25 0.91
C THR A 98 5.42 22.49 2.13
N SER A 99 5.63 23.06 3.31
CA SER A 99 5.11 22.54 4.57
C SER A 99 4.40 23.67 5.32
N ASN A 100 3.10 23.53 5.56
CA ASN A 100 2.30 24.49 6.31
C ASN A 100 1.85 23.85 7.62
N THR A 101 2.12 24.49 8.72
CA THR A 101 1.78 24.02 10.07
C THR A 101 1.21 25.19 10.87
N THR A 102 0.04 25.01 11.50
CA THR A 102 -0.54 26.03 12.39
C THR A 102 0.07 26.02 13.79
N GLY A 103 0.59 24.85 14.21
CA GLY A 103 1.29 24.70 15.48
C GLY A 103 2.80 24.79 15.33
N ASN A 104 3.55 24.12 16.19
CA ASN A 104 5.00 24.13 16.17
C ASN A 104 5.56 23.10 15.17
N VAL A 105 6.64 23.48 14.49
CA VAL A 105 7.50 22.55 13.76
C VAL A 105 8.76 22.34 14.59
N ILE A 106 9.04 21.11 14.96
CA ILE A 106 10.19 20.77 15.79
C ILE A 106 11.11 19.83 15.01
N HIS A 107 12.31 20.30 14.72
CA HIS A 107 13.39 19.50 14.16
C HIS A 107 14.47 19.27 15.21
N ARG A 108 14.83 18.03 15.48
CA ARG A 108 15.92 17.66 16.38
C ARG A 108 16.88 16.73 15.67
N GLY A 109 18.16 17.03 15.76
CA GLY A 109 19.21 16.22 15.15
C GLY A 109 20.57 16.66 15.68
N ALA A 110 21.59 15.83 15.52
CA ALA A 110 22.96 16.18 15.85
C ALA A 110 23.45 17.37 15.00
N ARG A 111 22.99 17.44 13.76
CA ARG A 111 23.23 18.55 12.84
C ARG A 111 21.97 18.78 11.98
N ILE A 112 21.64 20.03 11.76
CA ILE A 112 20.53 20.44 10.87
C ILE A 112 21.14 21.46 9.89
N ASP A 113 21.15 21.10 8.60
CA ASP A 113 21.64 21.98 7.54
C ASP A 113 20.44 22.49 6.74
N LEU A 114 20.29 23.81 6.72
CA LEU A 114 19.26 24.52 5.97
C LEU A 114 19.97 25.45 4.99
N ASN A 115 20.09 25.05 3.75
CA ASN A 115 20.77 25.86 2.72
C ASN A 115 22.27 26.03 2.98
N PRO A 116 23.05 24.96 2.89
CA PRO A 116 24.49 24.99 3.05
C PRO A 116 25.20 25.76 1.93
#